data_7877e0802283f0d11d956d9fb8067bfc
#
_entry.id   7877e0802283f0d11d956d9fb8067bfc
#
_cell.length_a   1.000
_cell.length_b   1.000
_cell.length_c   1.000
_cell.angle_alpha   90.00
_cell.angle_beta   90.00
_cell.angle_gamma   90.00
#
_symmetry.space_group_name_H-M   'P 1'
#
loop_
_entity.id
_entity.type
_entity.pdbx_description
1 polymer ?
#
loop_
_entity_poly.entity_id
_entity_poly.type
_entity_poly.pdbx_seq_one_letter_code
_entity_poly.pdbx_strand_id
1 'polypeptide(L)'
;MRLSCETLGNASLVFREDDHVVLATDPWLVGTCYFGSWGLDRPLTADELKTMQSSDYLWISHGHPDHFHVQSLALLPKGQKVLLPDHYRPDIKTYLEGRGFDVEVLRYREWKQLSPSIRVLCLDNENQDAILLIESGDNLVVNLNDSPLCGDRRFIRNIVSRYDRKRTYAAALCSNDADMFNLVDASGRRIIDPPEQRKPGMVWSLSRIVESLGVGSYMSSASQHIYVRSDATWANPYRVAWPDVVRHWTRPAIRIIEPFVVLNLDTGEYTRKHPEQTSDISQITDATGDDDWSAGFSDTEWTEVKAFFHSIEILWRHVDYLDFTVGGVTRRIAVDPATDRRGIAFQAPAHSLLRAVRLGFFDTILIGNFMTAELRNMTLYPHFTPIVAKLAGASGVKTAREWRRFRWRYFSRNPLGYLEWHLGDWTDRALDLARVWADRLHVKGPLKVAYRRFLGDPVR
;
A
#
# COMPACT_ATOMS: atom_id res chain seq x y z
N MET A 1 -27.65 1.17 -22.12
CA MET A 1 -26.61 0.44 -21.31
C MET A 1 -26.14 1.41 -20.26
N ARG A 2 -26.29 1.07 -19.00
CA ARG A 2 -25.89 1.90 -17.84
C ARG A 2 -24.52 1.42 -17.35
N LEU A 3 -23.56 2.33 -17.21
CA LEU A 3 -22.23 2.05 -16.72
C LEU A 3 -22.10 2.51 -15.26
N SER A 4 -21.55 1.68 -14.40
CA SER A 4 -21.36 2.05 -12.99
C SER A 4 -20.04 1.55 -12.42
N CYS A 5 -19.54 2.29 -11.42
CA CYS A 5 -18.41 1.92 -10.58
C CYS A 5 -18.86 1.92 -9.12
N GLU A 6 -18.64 0.82 -8.43
CA GLU A 6 -18.95 0.68 -7.01
C GLU A 6 -17.67 0.59 -6.20
N THR A 7 -17.59 1.35 -5.10
CA THR A 7 -16.55 1.19 -4.07
C THR A 7 -17.10 0.26 -2.99
N LEU A 8 -16.58 -0.96 -2.90
CA LEU A 8 -17.23 -2.03 -2.14
C LEU A 8 -16.56 -2.29 -0.79
N GLY A 9 -15.27 -2.31 -0.74
CA GLY A 9 -14.49 -2.64 0.46
C GLY A 9 -13.27 -1.73 0.62
N ASN A 10 -12.14 -2.28 1.11
CA ASN A 10 -10.89 -1.53 1.25
C ASN A 10 -10.41 -1.00 -0.11
N ALA A 11 -9.90 -1.89 -0.97
CA ALA A 11 -9.42 -1.56 -2.32
C ALA A 11 -10.31 -2.13 -3.43
N SER A 12 -11.45 -2.72 -3.07
CA SER A 12 -12.33 -3.39 -4.02
C SER A 12 -13.20 -2.39 -4.77
N LEU A 13 -12.98 -2.29 -6.07
CA LEU A 13 -13.85 -1.58 -7.03
C LEU A 13 -14.58 -2.60 -7.89
N VAL A 14 -15.84 -2.31 -8.24
CA VAL A 14 -16.67 -3.16 -9.11
C VAL A 14 -17.20 -2.34 -10.26
N PHE A 15 -16.98 -2.81 -11.49
CA PHE A 15 -17.45 -2.17 -12.72
C PHE A 15 -18.54 -3.02 -13.38
N ARG A 16 -19.64 -2.38 -13.75
CA ARG A 16 -20.83 -3.04 -14.32
C ARG A 16 -21.23 -2.42 -15.65
N GLU A 17 -21.73 -3.29 -16.52
CA GLU A 17 -22.57 -2.93 -17.66
C GLU A 17 -24.00 -3.39 -17.34
N ASP A 18 -24.93 -2.43 -17.18
CA ASP A 18 -26.26 -2.67 -16.60
C ASP A 18 -26.15 -3.38 -15.23
N ASP A 19 -26.66 -4.60 -15.12
CA ASP A 19 -26.58 -5.39 -13.89
C ASP A 19 -25.44 -6.46 -13.93
N HIS A 20 -24.73 -6.54 -15.06
CA HIS A 20 -23.66 -7.51 -15.25
C HIS A 20 -22.33 -7.00 -14.69
N VAL A 21 -21.66 -7.79 -13.85
CA VAL A 21 -20.37 -7.47 -13.23
C VAL A 21 -19.25 -7.90 -14.15
N VAL A 22 -18.60 -6.94 -14.82
CA VAL A 22 -17.50 -7.21 -15.75
C VAL A 22 -16.17 -7.34 -15.03
N LEU A 23 -15.88 -6.40 -14.12
CA LEU A 23 -14.58 -6.34 -13.44
C LEU A 23 -14.76 -6.08 -11.95
N ALA A 24 -14.04 -6.83 -11.12
CA ALA A 24 -13.82 -6.55 -9.72
C ALA A 24 -12.31 -6.43 -9.42
N THR A 25 -11.92 -5.70 -8.35
CA THR A 25 -10.52 -5.51 -7.99
C THR A 25 -10.25 -5.91 -6.54
N ASP A 26 -9.02 -6.36 -6.27
CA ASP A 26 -8.41 -6.50 -4.94
C ASP A 26 -9.36 -7.05 -3.85
N PRO A 27 -9.62 -8.37 -3.81
CA PRO A 27 -10.70 -8.96 -3.02
C PRO A 27 -10.29 -9.21 -1.57
N TRP A 28 -10.43 -8.20 -0.70
CA TRP A 28 -10.47 -8.45 0.74
C TRP A 28 -11.93 -8.38 1.20
N LEU A 29 -12.55 -9.55 1.40
CA LEU A 29 -13.99 -9.71 1.56
C LEU A 29 -14.40 -10.15 2.97
N VAL A 30 -13.49 -10.80 3.70
CA VAL A 30 -13.74 -11.40 5.02
C VAL A 30 -12.49 -11.38 5.87
N GLY A 31 -12.66 -11.53 7.18
CA GLY A 31 -11.55 -11.75 8.11
C GLY A 31 -10.64 -10.53 8.28
N THR A 32 -9.41 -10.82 8.66
CA THR A 32 -8.41 -9.83 9.03
C THR A 32 -7.14 -9.98 8.22
N CYS A 33 -6.39 -8.88 8.04
CA CYS A 33 -5.09 -8.85 7.39
C CYS A 33 -3.96 -8.55 8.39
N TYR A 34 -2.70 -8.67 7.92
CA TYR A 34 -1.51 -8.28 8.69
C TYR A 34 -1.47 -8.91 10.10
N PHE A 35 -1.55 -10.26 10.13
CA PHE A 35 -1.52 -11.05 11.38
C PHE A 35 -2.64 -10.66 12.37
N GLY A 36 -3.83 -10.43 11.87
CA GLY A 36 -4.97 -10.06 12.69
C GLY A 36 -5.06 -8.58 13.02
N SER A 37 -4.12 -7.75 12.56
CA SER A 37 -4.10 -6.33 12.93
C SER A 37 -5.18 -5.50 12.26
N TRP A 38 -5.40 -5.71 10.96
CA TRP A 38 -6.39 -4.93 10.21
C TRP A 38 -7.69 -5.70 10.04
N GLY A 39 -8.82 -5.06 10.30
CA GLY A 39 -10.16 -5.49 9.97
C GLY A 39 -10.82 -4.53 8.98
N LEU A 40 -11.82 -4.98 8.26
CA LEU A 40 -12.62 -4.11 7.38
C LEU A 40 -13.36 -3.05 8.20
N ASP A 41 -13.35 -1.81 7.75
CA ASP A 41 -14.09 -0.70 8.37
C ASP A 41 -15.60 -0.95 8.35
N ARG A 42 -16.06 -1.68 7.34
CA ARG A 42 -17.42 -2.19 7.19
C ARG A 42 -17.41 -3.63 6.68
N PRO A 43 -18.09 -4.58 7.34
CA PRO A 43 -18.23 -5.92 6.80
C PRO A 43 -19.06 -5.92 5.51
N LEU A 44 -18.72 -6.80 4.58
CA LEU A 44 -19.48 -6.97 3.35
C LEU A 44 -20.79 -7.70 3.62
N THR A 45 -21.85 -7.31 2.90
CA THR A 45 -23.11 -8.02 2.88
C THR A 45 -23.01 -9.29 2.01
N ALA A 46 -23.96 -10.20 2.17
CA ALA A 46 -24.04 -11.40 1.33
C ALA A 46 -24.20 -11.09 -0.17
N ASP A 47 -24.89 -10.00 -0.50
CA ASP A 47 -25.07 -9.58 -1.91
C ASP A 47 -23.81 -8.94 -2.49
N GLU A 48 -23.03 -8.23 -1.68
CA GLU A 48 -21.72 -7.73 -2.07
C GLU A 48 -20.72 -8.86 -2.32
N LEU A 49 -20.76 -9.92 -1.48
CA LEU A 49 -19.96 -11.12 -1.72
C LEU A 49 -20.37 -11.82 -3.02
N LYS A 50 -21.69 -11.98 -3.28
CA LYS A 50 -22.17 -12.52 -4.57
C LYS A 50 -21.74 -11.67 -5.76
N THR A 51 -21.73 -10.34 -5.61
CA THR A 51 -21.22 -9.42 -6.62
C THR A 51 -19.77 -9.74 -7.01
N MET A 52 -18.91 -9.93 -6.03
CA MET A 52 -17.50 -10.31 -6.29
C MET A 52 -17.39 -11.70 -6.95
N GLN A 53 -18.21 -12.65 -6.51
CA GLN A 53 -18.24 -14.01 -7.07
C GLN A 53 -18.76 -14.06 -8.52
N SER A 54 -19.59 -13.11 -8.92
CA SER A 54 -20.20 -13.05 -10.27
C SER A 54 -19.40 -12.27 -11.30
N SER A 55 -18.25 -11.68 -10.92
CA SER A 55 -17.45 -10.90 -11.86
C SER A 55 -16.79 -11.79 -12.91
N ASP A 56 -16.82 -11.35 -14.18
CA ASP A 56 -16.12 -12.04 -15.27
C ASP A 56 -14.61 -12.03 -15.07
N TYR A 57 -14.11 -10.89 -14.59
CA TYR A 57 -12.69 -10.67 -14.35
C TYR A 57 -12.46 -10.17 -12.91
N LEU A 58 -11.43 -10.70 -12.28
CA LEU A 58 -10.88 -10.21 -11.04
C LEU A 58 -9.48 -9.66 -11.30
N TRP A 59 -9.21 -8.40 -10.93
CA TRP A 59 -7.86 -7.87 -10.99
C TRP A 59 -7.25 -7.82 -9.59
N ILE A 60 -5.97 -8.20 -9.47
CA ILE A 60 -5.21 -8.15 -8.24
C ILE A 60 -3.96 -7.32 -8.49
N SER A 61 -3.83 -6.22 -7.75
CA SER A 61 -2.79 -5.22 -7.96
C SER A 61 -1.41 -5.67 -7.51
N HIS A 62 -1.31 -6.30 -6.32
CA HIS A 62 -0.06 -6.72 -5.71
C HIS A 62 -0.29 -7.74 -4.58
N GLY A 63 0.79 -8.14 -3.90
CA GLY A 63 0.79 -9.27 -2.96
C GLY A 63 0.51 -8.93 -1.50
N HIS A 64 0.21 -7.68 -1.13
CA HIS A 64 -0.17 -7.37 0.25
C HIS A 64 -1.51 -8.04 0.64
N PRO A 65 -1.66 -8.48 1.88
CA PRO A 65 -2.80 -9.33 2.29
C PRO A 65 -4.16 -8.62 2.25
N ASP A 66 -4.24 -7.30 2.20
CA ASP A 66 -5.47 -6.54 2.03
C ASP A 66 -5.87 -6.33 0.54
N HIS A 67 -5.03 -6.81 -0.40
CA HIS A 67 -5.29 -6.87 -1.85
C HIS A 67 -5.30 -8.32 -2.34
N PHE A 68 -4.33 -9.13 -1.90
CA PHE A 68 -4.21 -10.56 -2.19
C PHE A 68 -4.61 -11.37 -0.95
N HIS A 69 -5.92 -11.41 -0.65
CA HIS A 69 -6.42 -12.01 0.58
C HIS A 69 -6.79 -13.49 0.40
N VAL A 70 -5.97 -14.38 0.94
CA VAL A 70 -6.08 -15.82 0.73
C VAL A 70 -7.44 -16.40 1.17
N GLN A 71 -7.99 -15.93 2.31
CA GLN A 71 -9.30 -16.37 2.79
C GLN A 71 -10.43 -15.92 1.87
N SER A 72 -10.35 -14.69 1.35
CA SER A 72 -11.33 -14.16 0.39
C SER A 72 -11.27 -14.90 -0.94
N LEU A 73 -10.06 -15.18 -1.44
CA LEU A 73 -9.86 -15.95 -2.68
C LEU A 73 -10.48 -17.37 -2.57
N ALA A 74 -10.48 -17.96 -1.38
CA ALA A 74 -11.10 -19.28 -1.16
C ALA A 74 -12.64 -19.25 -1.31
N LEU A 75 -13.28 -18.08 -1.23
CA LEU A 75 -14.73 -17.89 -1.41
C LEU A 75 -15.12 -17.66 -2.88
N LEU A 76 -14.16 -17.40 -3.75
CA LEU A 76 -14.38 -17.10 -5.16
C LEU A 76 -14.48 -18.37 -6.00
N PRO A 77 -15.22 -18.36 -7.13
CA PRO A 77 -15.40 -19.54 -7.97
C PRO A 77 -14.08 -20.00 -8.59
N LYS A 78 -13.88 -21.30 -8.65
CA LYS A 78 -12.80 -21.88 -9.44
C LYS A 78 -13.03 -21.59 -10.92
N GLY A 79 -11.94 -21.36 -11.65
CA GLY A 79 -12.00 -20.98 -13.07
C GLY A 79 -12.33 -19.51 -13.33
N GLN A 80 -12.57 -18.69 -12.28
CA GLN A 80 -12.70 -17.24 -12.46
C GLN A 80 -11.42 -16.68 -13.08
N LYS A 81 -11.58 -15.76 -14.05
CA LYS A 81 -10.45 -15.13 -14.73
C LYS A 81 -9.82 -14.07 -13.83
N VAL A 82 -8.53 -14.25 -13.56
CA VAL A 82 -7.75 -13.29 -12.76
C VAL A 82 -6.74 -12.57 -13.65
N LEU A 83 -6.80 -11.25 -13.63
CA LEU A 83 -5.86 -10.37 -14.30
C LEU A 83 -4.78 -9.95 -13.31
N LEU A 84 -3.51 -10.11 -13.68
CA LEU A 84 -2.36 -9.73 -12.88
C LEU A 84 -1.47 -8.74 -13.62
N PRO A 85 -0.76 -7.86 -12.90
CA PRO A 85 0.37 -7.12 -13.46
C PRO A 85 1.52 -8.06 -13.85
N ASP A 86 2.38 -7.61 -14.79
CA ASP A 86 3.61 -8.31 -15.12
C ASP A 86 4.72 -8.03 -14.08
N HIS A 87 4.50 -8.49 -12.85
CA HIS A 87 5.46 -8.38 -11.75
C HIS A 87 6.78 -9.11 -12.05
N TYR A 88 7.82 -8.80 -11.28
CA TYR A 88 9.14 -9.38 -11.48
C TYR A 88 9.17 -10.89 -11.26
N ARG A 89 8.37 -11.40 -10.31
CA ARG A 89 8.22 -12.84 -10.03
C ARG A 89 6.79 -13.31 -10.29
N PRO A 90 6.65 -14.57 -10.73
CA PRO A 90 5.33 -15.16 -11.03
C PRO A 90 4.65 -15.80 -9.80
N ASP A 91 5.07 -15.51 -8.57
CA ASP A 91 4.63 -16.24 -7.36
C ASP A 91 3.10 -16.15 -7.16
N ILE A 92 2.52 -14.95 -7.33
CA ILE A 92 1.07 -14.75 -7.23
C ILE A 92 0.36 -15.56 -8.32
N LYS A 93 0.85 -15.51 -9.57
CA LYS A 93 0.31 -16.30 -10.67
C LYS A 93 0.33 -17.79 -10.36
N THR A 94 1.50 -18.31 -9.97
CA THR A 94 1.68 -19.73 -9.65
C THR A 94 0.76 -20.19 -8.51
N TYR A 95 0.59 -19.34 -7.49
CA TYR A 95 -0.32 -19.61 -6.39
C TYR A 95 -1.78 -19.71 -6.86
N LEU A 96 -2.24 -18.74 -7.66
CA LEU A 96 -3.63 -18.68 -8.14
C LEU A 96 -3.95 -19.84 -9.10
N GLU A 97 -3.06 -20.15 -10.05
CA GLU A 97 -3.21 -21.30 -10.94
C GLU A 97 -3.27 -22.61 -10.16
N GLY A 98 -2.44 -22.76 -9.11
CA GLY A 98 -2.48 -23.89 -8.19
C GLY A 98 -3.79 -24.00 -7.38
N ARG A 99 -4.56 -22.91 -7.29
CA ARG A 99 -5.88 -22.87 -6.65
C ARG A 99 -7.04 -23.03 -7.65
N GLY A 100 -6.76 -23.14 -8.94
CA GLY A 100 -7.73 -23.40 -9.99
C GLY A 100 -8.33 -22.14 -10.62
N PHE A 101 -7.67 -20.98 -10.50
CA PHE A 101 -8.04 -19.76 -11.22
C PHE A 101 -7.45 -19.78 -12.65
N ASP A 102 -8.16 -19.13 -13.59
CA ASP A 102 -7.66 -18.86 -14.93
C ASP A 102 -6.89 -17.50 -14.93
N VAL A 103 -5.55 -17.56 -14.99
CA VAL A 103 -4.71 -16.36 -14.76
C VAL A 103 -4.13 -15.81 -16.02
N GLU A 104 -4.41 -14.54 -16.29
CA GLU A 104 -3.81 -13.78 -17.38
C GLU A 104 -2.96 -12.63 -16.86
N VAL A 105 -1.74 -12.51 -17.38
CA VAL A 105 -0.83 -11.39 -17.06
C VAL A 105 -1.02 -10.29 -18.09
N LEU A 106 -1.35 -9.09 -17.60
CA LEU A 106 -1.52 -7.89 -18.42
C LEU A 106 -0.15 -7.33 -18.81
N ARG A 107 0.02 -7.00 -20.10
CA ARG A 107 1.25 -6.36 -20.56
C ARG A 107 1.29 -4.87 -20.20
N TYR A 108 2.45 -4.43 -19.83
CA TYR A 108 2.71 -3.03 -19.48
C TYR A 108 2.31 -2.07 -20.61
N ARG A 109 1.43 -1.11 -20.32
CA ARG A 109 0.91 -0.08 -21.23
C ARG A 109 0.13 -0.61 -22.46
N GLU A 110 -0.38 -1.83 -22.41
CA GLU A 110 -1.26 -2.37 -23.45
C GLU A 110 -2.72 -2.40 -22.97
N TRP A 111 -3.64 -1.93 -23.83
CA TRP A 111 -5.06 -2.04 -23.56
C TRP A 111 -5.57 -3.46 -23.80
N LYS A 112 -6.33 -3.95 -22.83
CA LYS A 112 -7.08 -5.21 -22.94
C LYS A 112 -8.57 -4.94 -22.87
N GLN A 113 -9.32 -5.38 -23.91
CA GLN A 113 -10.77 -5.35 -23.91
C GLN A 113 -11.32 -6.45 -23.00
N LEU A 114 -12.23 -6.08 -22.09
CA LEU A 114 -12.92 -7.01 -21.18
C LEU A 114 -14.36 -7.26 -21.66
N SER A 115 -15.07 -6.22 -22.12
CA SER A 115 -16.44 -6.25 -22.62
C SER A 115 -16.61 -5.19 -23.72
N PRO A 116 -17.76 -5.07 -24.36
CA PRO A 116 -17.97 -4.03 -25.37
C PRO A 116 -17.64 -2.61 -24.94
N SER A 117 -17.83 -2.27 -23.64
CA SER A 117 -17.65 -0.91 -23.12
C SER A 117 -16.51 -0.76 -22.13
N ILE A 118 -15.94 -1.85 -21.63
CA ILE A 118 -14.90 -1.81 -20.59
C ILE A 118 -13.60 -2.39 -21.12
N ARG A 119 -12.53 -1.60 -21.03
CA ARG A 119 -11.14 -2.06 -21.26
C ARG A 119 -10.23 -1.54 -20.18
N VAL A 120 -9.11 -2.23 -19.99
CA VAL A 120 -8.12 -1.93 -18.95
C VAL A 120 -6.72 -1.80 -19.51
N LEU A 121 -5.89 -0.99 -18.84
CA LEU A 121 -4.48 -0.86 -19.12
C LEU A 121 -3.72 -0.88 -17.81
N CYS A 122 -2.77 -1.80 -17.67
CA CYS A 122 -1.98 -1.98 -16.45
C CYS A 122 -0.61 -1.30 -16.56
N LEU A 123 -0.18 -0.68 -15.47
CA LEU A 123 1.13 -0.06 -15.29
C LEU A 123 1.79 -0.69 -14.06
N ASP A 124 2.47 -1.81 -14.26
CA ASP A 124 3.29 -2.42 -13.21
C ASP A 124 4.60 -1.66 -13.03
N ASN A 125 5.10 -1.57 -11.82
CA ASN A 125 6.26 -0.75 -11.50
C ASN A 125 7.29 -1.46 -10.59
N GLU A 126 8.42 -0.80 -10.37
CA GLU A 126 9.50 -1.35 -9.54
C GLU A 126 9.13 -1.51 -8.05
N ASN A 127 8.03 -0.89 -7.62
CA ASN A 127 7.52 -1.06 -6.27
C ASN A 127 6.84 -2.42 -6.05
N GLN A 128 6.67 -3.20 -7.14
CA GLN A 128 5.87 -4.43 -7.21
C GLN A 128 4.38 -4.18 -6.92
N ASP A 129 3.93 -2.94 -7.12
CA ASP A 129 2.54 -2.54 -7.19
C ASP A 129 2.15 -2.28 -8.65
N ALA A 130 0.87 -2.03 -8.88
CA ALA A 130 0.40 -1.66 -10.21
C ALA A 130 -0.75 -0.66 -10.17
N ILE A 131 -0.78 0.21 -11.17
CA ILE A 131 -1.89 1.12 -11.44
C ILE A 131 -2.74 0.50 -12.54
N LEU A 132 -4.06 0.51 -12.38
CA LEU A 132 -4.99 0.09 -13.42
C LEU A 132 -5.78 1.28 -13.96
N LEU A 133 -5.65 1.56 -15.24
CA LEU A 133 -6.53 2.49 -15.95
C LEU A 133 -7.72 1.67 -16.46
N ILE A 134 -8.93 2.09 -16.12
CA ILE A 134 -10.17 1.43 -16.51
C ILE A 134 -10.98 2.43 -17.32
N GLU A 135 -11.10 2.17 -18.62
CA GLU A 135 -12.03 2.89 -19.49
C GLU A 135 -13.38 2.18 -19.44
N SER A 136 -14.43 2.92 -19.15
CA SER A 136 -15.81 2.44 -19.13
C SER A 136 -16.69 3.43 -19.90
N GLY A 137 -17.00 3.11 -21.15
CA GLY A 137 -17.58 4.05 -22.12
C GLY A 137 -16.69 5.27 -22.30
N ASP A 138 -17.24 6.47 -22.13
CA ASP A 138 -16.50 7.74 -22.21
C ASP A 138 -15.81 8.13 -20.90
N ASN A 139 -15.79 7.26 -19.89
CA ASN A 139 -15.23 7.54 -18.58
C ASN A 139 -13.89 6.84 -18.40
N LEU A 140 -13.00 7.47 -17.65
CA LEU A 140 -11.71 6.91 -17.25
C LEU A 140 -11.54 6.93 -15.74
N VAL A 141 -11.34 5.76 -15.16
CA VAL A 141 -10.94 5.60 -13.76
C VAL A 141 -9.46 5.19 -13.69
N VAL A 142 -8.67 5.98 -13.00
CA VAL A 142 -7.27 5.70 -12.69
C VAL A 142 -7.23 5.10 -11.29
N ASN A 143 -7.20 3.78 -11.19
CA ASN A 143 -7.07 3.09 -9.90
C ASN A 143 -5.59 3.00 -9.53
N LEU A 144 -5.14 3.92 -8.68
CA LEU A 144 -3.79 3.90 -8.12
C LEU A 144 -3.65 2.84 -7.04
N ASN A 145 -4.74 2.49 -6.34
CA ASN A 145 -4.73 1.74 -5.09
C ASN A 145 -3.60 2.22 -4.15
N ASP A 146 -2.57 1.40 -3.84
CA ASP A 146 -1.42 1.75 -3.01
C ASP A 146 -0.20 2.19 -3.82
N SER A 147 -0.30 2.12 -5.15
CA SER A 147 0.84 2.31 -6.04
C SER A 147 1.31 3.76 -6.13
N PRO A 148 2.58 4.05 -5.94
CA PRO A 148 3.17 5.31 -6.36
C PRO A 148 3.24 5.38 -7.89
N LEU A 149 3.36 6.59 -8.44
CA LEU A 149 3.34 6.82 -9.89
C LEU A 149 4.59 6.27 -10.62
N CYS A 150 5.69 6.06 -9.94
CA CYS A 150 6.95 5.45 -10.42
C CYS A 150 7.37 5.87 -11.85
N GLY A 151 7.21 7.17 -12.18
CA GLY A 151 7.57 7.71 -13.51
C GLY A 151 6.49 7.59 -14.58
N ASP A 152 5.31 7.04 -14.28
CA ASP A 152 4.19 6.95 -15.23
C ASP A 152 3.26 8.17 -15.24
N ARG A 153 3.51 9.18 -14.40
CA ARG A 153 2.66 10.39 -14.28
C ARG A 153 2.36 11.05 -15.63
N ARG A 154 3.37 11.26 -16.47
CA ARG A 154 3.19 11.90 -17.78
C ARG A 154 2.36 11.04 -18.73
N PHE A 155 2.59 9.74 -18.71
CA PHE A 155 1.83 8.79 -19.53
C PHE A 155 0.36 8.77 -19.13
N ILE A 156 0.06 8.65 -17.82
CA ILE A 156 -1.31 8.70 -17.30
C ILE A 156 -1.98 10.03 -17.67
N ARG A 157 -1.31 11.16 -17.44
CA ARG A 157 -1.85 12.49 -17.75
C ARG A 157 -2.16 12.66 -19.23
N ASN A 158 -1.34 12.12 -20.13
CA ASN A 158 -1.59 12.14 -21.57
C ASN A 158 -2.82 11.32 -21.95
N ILE A 159 -3.12 10.23 -21.25
CA ILE A 159 -4.35 9.47 -21.45
C ILE A 159 -5.53 10.26 -20.89
N VAL A 160 -5.46 10.71 -19.63
CA VAL A 160 -6.51 11.50 -18.96
C VAL A 160 -6.93 12.71 -19.80
N SER A 161 -5.99 13.42 -20.44
CA SER A 161 -6.27 14.62 -21.24
C SER A 161 -7.12 14.36 -22.50
N ARG A 162 -7.37 13.12 -22.87
CA ARG A 162 -8.23 12.74 -24.01
C ARG A 162 -9.70 12.64 -23.63
N TYR A 163 -10.03 12.72 -22.34
CA TYR A 163 -11.37 12.60 -21.79
C TYR A 163 -11.90 13.95 -21.29
N ASP A 164 -13.21 14.13 -21.28
CA ASP A 164 -13.81 15.22 -20.52
C ASP A 164 -13.39 15.05 -19.05
N ARG A 165 -12.84 16.12 -18.48
CA ARG A 165 -12.38 16.13 -17.10
C ARG A 165 -13.45 15.66 -16.10
N LYS A 166 -14.73 15.97 -16.35
CA LYS A 166 -15.86 15.56 -15.51
C LYS A 166 -16.08 14.04 -15.52
N ARG A 167 -15.53 13.34 -16.51
CA ARG A 167 -15.61 11.89 -16.70
C ARG A 167 -14.33 11.16 -16.31
N THR A 168 -13.44 11.83 -15.57
CA THR A 168 -12.18 11.26 -15.13
C THR A 168 -12.09 11.20 -13.61
N TYR A 169 -11.67 10.05 -13.11
CA TYR A 169 -11.66 9.73 -11.68
C TYR A 169 -10.31 9.15 -11.30
N ALA A 170 -9.80 9.47 -10.10
CA ALA A 170 -8.69 8.77 -9.48
C ALA A 170 -9.16 8.05 -8.22
N ALA A 171 -8.97 6.76 -8.14
CA ALA A 171 -9.14 5.97 -6.93
C ALA A 171 -7.78 5.75 -6.30
N ALA A 172 -7.58 6.17 -5.04
CA ALA A 172 -6.30 6.09 -4.36
C ALA A 172 -6.48 6.03 -2.85
N LEU A 173 -5.46 5.45 -2.18
CA LEU A 173 -5.39 5.45 -0.71
C LEU A 173 -5.22 6.87 -0.16
N CYS A 174 -5.80 7.13 1.00
CA CYS A 174 -5.65 8.40 1.70
C CYS A 174 -4.69 8.33 2.91
N SER A 175 -4.17 7.15 3.23
CA SER A 175 -3.23 6.93 4.34
C SER A 175 -2.06 6.08 3.86
N ASN A 176 -0.84 6.49 4.19
CA ASN A 176 0.39 5.77 3.86
C ASN A 176 1.36 5.76 5.06
N ASP A 177 2.56 5.19 4.89
CA ASP A 177 3.65 5.14 5.88
C ASP A 177 3.26 4.42 7.19
N ALA A 178 2.43 3.36 7.11
CA ALA A 178 2.01 2.61 8.30
C ALA A 178 3.21 2.00 9.05
N ASP A 179 4.26 1.58 8.37
CA ASP A 179 5.49 1.05 8.95
C ASP A 179 6.23 2.05 9.84
N MET A 180 6.12 3.36 9.55
CA MET A 180 6.72 4.42 10.37
C MET A 180 6.05 4.59 11.75
N PHE A 181 4.84 4.06 11.93
CA PHE A 181 4.13 4.11 13.22
C PHE A 181 4.83 3.29 14.30
N ASN A 182 5.62 2.30 13.91
CA ASN A 182 6.35 1.44 14.84
C ASN A 182 7.55 2.13 15.52
N LEU A 183 7.96 3.30 15.03
CA LEU A 183 9.18 3.96 15.51
C LEU A 183 9.06 4.42 16.96
N VAL A 184 10.08 4.07 17.75
CA VAL A 184 10.23 4.47 19.14
C VAL A 184 11.61 5.08 19.40
N ASP A 185 11.70 5.93 20.42
CA ASP A 185 12.98 6.40 20.95
C ASP A 185 13.60 5.36 21.92
N ALA A 186 14.80 5.63 22.40
CA ALA A 186 15.52 4.75 23.33
C ALA A 186 14.80 4.51 24.67
N SER A 187 13.79 5.30 25.00
CA SER A 187 12.92 5.09 26.17
C SER A 187 11.72 4.20 25.87
N GLY A 188 11.55 3.77 24.61
CA GLY A 188 10.38 3.01 24.14
C GLY A 188 9.16 3.88 23.83
N ARG A 189 9.28 5.21 23.87
CA ARG A 189 8.19 6.13 23.53
C ARG A 189 8.09 6.29 22.02
N ARG A 190 6.88 6.21 21.46
CA ARG A 190 6.64 6.40 20.02
C ARG A 190 7.01 7.81 19.58
N ILE A 191 7.68 7.90 18.42
CA ILE A 191 8.18 9.16 17.83
C ILE A 191 7.37 9.57 16.59
N ILE A 192 6.08 9.26 16.60
CA ILE A 192 5.15 9.68 15.55
C ILE A 192 4.54 11.04 15.90
N ASP A 193 4.43 11.94 14.92
CA ASP A 193 3.73 13.22 15.10
C ASP A 193 2.24 12.96 15.44
N PRO A 194 1.63 13.78 16.32
CA PRO A 194 0.22 13.65 16.66
C PRO A 194 -0.70 13.66 15.43
N PRO A 195 -1.86 12.97 15.47
CA PRO A 195 -2.78 12.88 14.35
C PRO A 195 -3.17 14.23 13.74
N GLU A 196 -3.36 15.25 14.58
CA GLU A 196 -3.79 16.60 14.20
C GLU A 196 -2.72 17.32 13.35
N GLN A 197 -1.45 16.96 13.52
CA GLN A 197 -0.33 17.50 12.72
C GLN A 197 -0.07 16.67 11.47
N ARG A 198 -0.27 15.35 11.53
CA ARG A 198 0.04 14.40 10.46
C ARG A 198 -1.04 14.38 9.37
N LYS A 199 -2.32 14.24 9.74
CA LYS A 199 -3.43 14.07 8.80
C LYS A 199 -3.55 15.18 7.75
N PRO A 200 -3.44 16.47 8.10
CA PRO A 200 -3.48 17.54 7.10
C PRO A 200 -2.41 17.41 6.02
N GLY A 201 -1.19 17.01 6.41
CA GLY A 201 -0.08 16.81 5.48
C GLY A 201 -0.32 15.61 4.54
N MET A 202 -0.90 14.54 5.03
CA MET A 202 -1.24 13.36 4.23
C MET A 202 -2.32 13.67 3.19
N VAL A 203 -3.42 14.31 3.59
CA VAL A 203 -4.49 14.72 2.67
C VAL A 203 -3.99 15.75 1.65
N TRP A 204 -3.14 16.67 2.05
CA TRP A 204 -2.50 17.62 1.13
C TRP A 204 -1.65 16.89 0.08
N SER A 205 -0.81 15.94 0.50
CA SER A 205 0.01 15.13 -0.41
C SER A 205 -0.84 14.36 -1.41
N LEU A 206 -1.88 13.66 -0.93
CA LEU A 206 -2.86 12.98 -1.77
C LEU A 206 -3.50 13.93 -2.79
N SER A 207 -3.97 15.11 -2.32
CA SER A 207 -4.63 16.07 -3.21
C SER A 207 -3.71 16.57 -4.32
N ARG A 208 -2.40 16.70 -4.07
CA ARG A 208 -1.39 17.03 -5.07
C ARG A 208 -1.14 15.90 -6.07
N ILE A 209 -1.09 14.67 -5.60
CA ILE A 209 -0.96 13.49 -6.49
C ILE A 209 -2.14 13.46 -7.45
N VAL A 210 -3.36 13.53 -6.96
CA VAL A 210 -4.58 13.54 -7.76
C VAL A 210 -4.61 14.70 -8.76
N GLU A 211 -4.27 15.93 -8.31
CA GLU A 211 -4.16 17.11 -9.19
C GLU A 211 -3.14 16.90 -10.31
N SER A 212 -2.02 16.27 -10.00
CA SER A 212 -0.94 16.04 -10.98
C SER A 212 -1.34 15.12 -12.14
N LEU A 213 -2.40 14.31 -11.95
CA LEU A 213 -2.98 13.44 -12.98
C LEU A 213 -3.91 14.20 -13.93
N GLY A 214 -4.47 15.35 -13.51
CA GLY A 214 -5.40 16.15 -14.30
C GLY A 214 -6.85 15.67 -14.27
N VAL A 215 -7.21 14.72 -13.39
CA VAL A 215 -8.56 14.18 -13.25
C VAL A 215 -9.54 15.19 -12.64
N GLY A 216 -10.84 14.97 -12.86
CA GLY A 216 -11.92 15.80 -12.33
C GLY A 216 -12.42 15.37 -10.96
N SER A 217 -12.25 14.10 -10.60
CA SER A 217 -12.78 13.55 -9.35
C SER A 217 -11.76 12.64 -8.66
N TYR A 218 -11.81 12.61 -7.32
CA TYR A 218 -11.14 11.66 -6.46
C TYR A 218 -12.16 10.75 -5.79
N MET A 219 -11.89 9.45 -5.73
CA MET A 219 -12.65 8.44 -4.99
C MET A 219 -11.75 7.84 -3.91
N SER A 220 -12.22 7.79 -2.67
CA SER A 220 -11.50 7.14 -1.59
C SER A 220 -11.47 5.63 -1.80
N SER A 221 -10.27 5.03 -1.82
CA SER A 221 -10.03 3.60 -1.99
C SER A 221 -8.82 3.18 -1.16
N ALA A 222 -8.65 1.88 -0.89
CA ALA A 222 -7.51 1.28 -0.20
C ALA A 222 -7.18 1.88 1.19
N SER A 223 -8.20 2.40 1.90
CA SER A 223 -8.03 3.00 3.24
C SER A 223 -9.20 2.72 4.17
N GLN A 224 -10.08 1.79 3.80
CA GLN A 224 -11.29 1.43 4.55
C GLN A 224 -11.03 0.24 5.47
N HIS A 225 -10.04 0.37 6.34
CA HIS A 225 -9.71 -0.62 7.36
C HIS A 225 -9.65 0.03 8.75
N ILE A 226 -9.69 -0.78 9.78
CA ILE A 226 -9.49 -0.40 11.18
C ILE A 226 -8.47 -1.34 11.82
N TYR A 227 -7.72 -0.85 12.82
CA TYR A 227 -6.88 -1.71 13.64
C TYR A 227 -7.73 -2.39 14.70
N VAL A 228 -7.75 -3.72 14.71
CA VAL A 228 -8.63 -4.54 15.56
C VAL A 228 -7.86 -5.40 16.55
N ARG A 229 -6.59 -5.67 16.29
CA ARG A 229 -5.70 -6.40 17.19
C ARG A 229 -5.43 -5.55 18.43
N SER A 230 -5.56 -6.11 19.64
CA SER A 230 -5.52 -5.37 20.92
C SER A 230 -4.24 -4.55 21.11
N ASP A 231 -3.08 -5.05 20.64
CA ASP A 231 -1.79 -4.37 20.71
C ASP A 231 -1.53 -3.39 19.55
N ALA A 232 -2.48 -3.26 18.58
CA ALA A 232 -2.41 -2.34 17.45
C ALA A 232 -3.52 -1.27 17.43
N THR A 233 -4.58 -1.41 18.23
CA THR A 233 -5.74 -0.48 18.26
C THR A 233 -5.35 0.97 18.56
N TRP A 234 -4.21 1.21 19.22
CA TRP A 234 -3.65 2.54 19.46
C TRP A 234 -3.38 3.33 18.16
N ALA A 235 -3.23 2.66 17.01
CA ALA A 235 -2.97 3.29 15.72
C ALA A 235 -4.24 3.86 15.05
N ASN A 236 -5.45 3.49 15.50
CA ASN A 236 -6.71 3.97 14.92
C ASN A 236 -6.82 5.50 14.80
N PRO A 237 -6.42 6.32 15.81
CA PRO A 237 -6.46 7.78 15.68
C PRO A 237 -5.59 8.33 14.54
N TYR A 238 -4.56 7.62 14.11
CA TYR A 238 -3.63 8.04 13.06
C TYR A 238 -4.12 7.75 11.65
N ARG A 239 -5.14 6.91 11.48
CA ARG A 239 -5.78 6.65 10.18
C ARG A 239 -6.40 7.93 9.64
N VAL A 240 -6.26 8.15 8.33
CA VAL A 240 -6.99 9.22 7.63
C VAL A 240 -8.35 8.66 7.23
N ALA A 241 -9.39 9.04 7.94
CA ALA A 241 -10.78 8.68 7.64
C ALA A 241 -11.42 9.69 6.68
N TRP A 242 -12.57 9.34 6.10
CA TRP A 242 -13.28 10.23 5.18
C TRP A 242 -13.53 11.65 5.70
N PRO A 243 -13.95 11.87 6.98
CA PRO A 243 -14.09 13.22 7.53
C PRO A 243 -12.80 14.04 7.53
N ASP A 244 -11.63 13.38 7.66
CA ASP A 244 -10.33 14.06 7.59
C ASP A 244 -10.04 14.51 6.15
N VAL A 245 -10.38 13.67 5.15
CA VAL A 245 -10.26 14.04 3.72
C VAL A 245 -11.12 15.26 3.43
N VAL A 246 -12.39 15.24 3.82
CA VAL A 246 -13.30 16.39 3.61
C VAL A 246 -12.76 17.67 4.26
N ARG A 247 -12.27 17.57 5.50
CA ARG A 247 -11.77 18.71 6.28
C ARG A 247 -10.51 19.33 5.69
N HIS A 248 -9.60 18.51 5.17
CA HIS A 248 -8.25 18.93 4.81
C HIS A 248 -7.98 18.94 3.29
N TRP A 249 -9.00 18.66 2.47
CA TRP A 249 -8.86 18.71 1.02
C TRP A 249 -8.53 20.11 0.52
N THR A 250 -7.49 20.26 -0.29
CA THR A 250 -6.96 21.57 -0.71
C THR A 250 -7.18 21.88 -2.19
N ARG A 251 -7.90 21.05 -2.94
CA ARG A 251 -8.10 21.20 -4.39
C ARG A 251 -9.60 21.32 -4.73
N PRO A 252 -10.22 22.49 -4.55
CA PRO A 252 -11.69 22.66 -4.73
C PRO A 252 -12.18 22.38 -6.16
N ALA A 253 -11.30 22.45 -7.16
CA ALA A 253 -11.62 22.12 -8.54
C ALA A 253 -11.71 20.61 -8.83
N ILE A 254 -11.37 19.75 -7.85
CA ILE A 254 -11.49 18.31 -7.92
C ILE A 254 -12.60 17.88 -6.98
N ARG A 255 -13.62 17.24 -7.53
CA ARG A 255 -14.72 16.67 -6.75
C ARG A 255 -14.20 15.51 -5.92
N ILE A 256 -14.58 15.41 -4.65
CA ILE A 256 -14.29 14.26 -3.79
C ILE A 256 -15.54 13.39 -3.65
N ILE A 257 -15.37 12.08 -3.79
CA ILE A 257 -16.42 11.06 -3.71
C ILE A 257 -16.08 10.15 -2.54
N GLU A 258 -17.03 9.99 -1.64
CA GLU A 258 -16.89 9.18 -0.43
C GLU A 258 -16.77 7.68 -0.75
N PRO A 259 -16.25 6.86 0.19
CA PRO A 259 -16.25 5.41 0.05
C PRO A 259 -17.68 4.83 0.17
N PHE A 260 -17.84 3.56 -0.20
CA PHE A 260 -19.10 2.80 -0.12
C PHE A 260 -20.25 3.41 -0.92
N VAL A 261 -19.98 3.72 -2.18
CA VAL A 261 -20.97 4.28 -3.12
C VAL A 261 -21.09 3.45 -4.38
N VAL A 262 -22.24 3.59 -5.04
CA VAL A 262 -22.42 3.21 -6.45
C VAL A 262 -22.44 4.48 -7.27
N LEU A 263 -21.39 4.72 -8.03
CA LEU A 263 -21.26 5.84 -8.95
C LEU A 263 -21.84 5.44 -10.32
N ASN A 264 -22.85 6.15 -10.77
CA ASN A 264 -23.33 6.08 -12.16
C ASN A 264 -22.35 6.87 -13.04
N LEU A 265 -21.63 6.18 -13.90
CA LEU A 265 -20.61 6.79 -14.76
C LEU A 265 -21.21 7.64 -15.89
N ASP A 266 -22.45 7.36 -16.30
CA ASP A 266 -23.12 8.12 -17.36
C ASP A 266 -23.53 9.53 -16.90
N THR A 267 -24.02 9.64 -15.65
CA THR A 267 -24.48 10.90 -15.07
C THR A 267 -23.45 11.58 -14.14
N GLY A 268 -22.51 10.81 -13.62
CA GLY A 268 -21.58 11.24 -12.58
C GLY A 268 -22.22 11.34 -11.18
N GLU A 269 -23.47 10.96 -11.00
CA GLU A 269 -24.13 10.92 -9.70
C GLU A 269 -23.83 9.62 -8.97
N TYR A 270 -23.89 9.64 -7.64
CA TYR A 270 -23.67 8.43 -6.84
C TYR A 270 -24.73 8.26 -5.76
N THR A 271 -24.95 7.01 -5.40
CA THR A 271 -25.82 6.59 -4.31
C THR A 271 -24.96 5.95 -3.21
N ARG A 272 -25.18 6.36 -1.97
CA ARG A 272 -24.54 5.74 -0.79
C ARG A 272 -25.06 4.33 -0.57
N LYS A 273 -24.17 3.42 -0.26
CA LYS A 273 -24.51 2.08 0.22
C LYS A 273 -24.35 2.02 1.74
N HIS A 274 -25.43 1.65 2.42
CA HIS A 274 -25.43 1.40 3.87
C HIS A 274 -24.73 2.51 4.69
N PRO A 275 -25.21 3.76 4.66
CA PRO A 275 -24.52 4.91 5.23
C PRO A 275 -24.29 4.84 6.76
N GLU A 276 -24.92 3.91 7.45
CA GLU A 276 -24.93 3.82 8.92
C GLU A 276 -24.20 2.58 9.47
N GLN A 277 -23.66 1.69 8.63
CA GLN A 277 -22.95 0.51 9.12
C GLN A 277 -21.45 0.79 9.22
N THR A 278 -21.00 1.23 10.39
CA THR A 278 -19.61 1.12 10.81
C THR A 278 -19.39 -0.22 11.48
N SER A 279 -18.24 -0.86 11.25
CA SER A 279 -17.88 -2.05 12.02
C SER A 279 -17.82 -1.73 13.50
N ASP A 280 -18.61 -2.45 14.29
CA ASP A 280 -18.43 -2.44 15.74
C ASP A 280 -17.15 -3.21 16.06
N ILE A 281 -16.11 -2.49 16.44
CA ILE A 281 -14.80 -3.07 16.80
C ILE A 281 -14.95 -4.15 17.87
N SER A 282 -15.96 -4.02 18.76
CA SER A 282 -16.23 -5.01 19.81
C SER A 282 -16.73 -6.35 19.28
N GLN A 283 -17.27 -6.40 18.06
CA GLN A 283 -17.75 -7.62 17.41
C GLN A 283 -16.68 -8.33 16.57
N ILE A 284 -15.56 -7.63 16.26
CA ILE A 284 -14.40 -8.25 15.63
C ILE A 284 -13.66 -8.96 16.76
N THR A 285 -13.94 -10.25 16.91
CA THR A 285 -13.30 -11.11 17.93
C THR A 285 -11.80 -10.95 17.87
N ASP A 286 -11.20 -10.87 19.05
CA ASP A 286 -9.78 -10.68 19.30
C ASP A 286 -8.90 -11.40 18.27
N ALA A 287 -8.27 -10.60 17.44
CA ALA A 287 -7.43 -11.08 16.38
C ALA A 287 -5.94 -11.12 16.79
N THR A 288 -5.61 -11.09 18.10
CA THR A 288 -4.21 -11.26 18.54
C THR A 288 -3.63 -12.57 18.01
N GLY A 289 -4.51 -13.47 17.54
CA GLY A 289 -4.12 -14.76 17.03
C GLY A 289 -3.41 -15.57 18.11
N ASP A 290 -2.40 -16.35 17.69
CA ASP A 290 -1.62 -17.21 18.58
C ASP A 290 -0.40 -16.47 19.19
N ASP A 291 -0.37 -15.12 19.17
CA ASP A 291 0.78 -14.36 19.68
C ASP A 291 0.73 -14.22 21.21
N ASP A 292 1.73 -14.85 21.83
CA ASP A 292 2.10 -14.62 23.21
C ASP A 292 3.39 -13.79 23.26
N TRP A 293 3.32 -12.58 23.76
CA TRP A 293 4.48 -11.68 23.88
C TRP A 293 5.55 -12.19 24.87
N SER A 294 5.20 -13.12 25.78
CA SER A 294 6.15 -13.76 26.68
C SER A 294 6.90 -14.94 26.04
N ALA A 295 6.40 -15.45 24.92
CA ALA A 295 7.01 -16.56 24.22
C ALA A 295 8.31 -16.14 23.53
N GLY A 296 9.39 -16.88 23.79
CA GLY A 296 10.68 -16.70 23.15
C GLY A 296 10.86 -17.65 21.96
N PHE A 297 11.97 -17.48 21.24
CA PHE A 297 12.39 -18.42 20.20
C PHE A 297 13.17 -19.60 20.76
N SER A 298 12.94 -20.79 20.24
CA SER A 298 13.88 -21.90 20.27
C SER A 298 15.13 -21.56 19.44
N ASP A 299 16.23 -22.27 19.63
CA ASP A 299 17.46 -22.05 18.84
C ASP A 299 17.28 -22.38 17.36
N THR A 300 16.38 -23.33 17.04
CA THR A 300 16.02 -23.65 15.65
C THR A 300 15.28 -22.46 15.00
N GLU A 301 14.27 -21.92 15.65
CA GLU A 301 13.48 -20.77 15.13
C GLU A 301 14.37 -19.53 15.00
N TRP A 302 15.24 -19.28 15.98
CA TRP A 302 16.21 -18.20 15.87
C TRP A 302 17.15 -18.38 14.66
N THR A 303 17.57 -19.62 14.39
CA THR A 303 18.39 -19.93 13.21
C THR A 303 17.65 -19.63 11.90
N GLU A 304 16.33 -19.90 11.83
CA GLU A 304 15.49 -19.53 10.67
C GLU A 304 15.46 -18.01 10.47
N VAL A 305 15.18 -17.23 11.53
CA VAL A 305 15.16 -15.76 11.48
C VAL A 305 16.52 -15.21 11.03
N LYS A 306 17.59 -15.72 11.61
CA LYS A 306 18.96 -15.33 11.24
C LYS A 306 19.26 -15.65 9.78
N ALA A 307 18.91 -16.83 9.31
CA ALA A 307 19.12 -17.26 7.91
C ALA A 307 18.35 -16.37 6.92
N PHE A 308 17.12 -16.00 7.24
CA PHE A 308 16.31 -15.11 6.41
C PHE A 308 17.04 -13.78 6.18
N PHE A 309 17.44 -13.06 7.24
CA PHE A 309 18.10 -11.77 7.09
C PHE A 309 19.48 -11.89 6.45
N HIS A 310 20.28 -12.91 6.79
CA HIS A 310 21.56 -13.14 6.12
C HIS A 310 21.41 -13.42 4.62
N SER A 311 20.29 -14.00 4.18
CA SER A 311 20.03 -14.23 2.76
C SER A 311 19.87 -12.94 1.95
N ILE A 312 19.59 -11.80 2.59
CA ILE A 312 19.39 -10.50 1.93
C ILE A 312 20.73 -9.75 1.86
N GLU A 313 21.62 -10.15 0.95
CA GLU A 313 22.98 -9.59 0.80
C GLU A 313 22.97 -8.05 0.67
N ILE A 314 22.00 -7.50 -0.08
CA ILE A 314 21.91 -6.06 -0.31
C ILE A 314 21.58 -5.25 0.94
N LEU A 315 20.92 -5.84 1.94
CA LEU A 315 20.57 -5.20 3.20
C LEU A 315 21.84 -4.81 3.99
N TRP A 316 22.81 -5.70 4.04
CA TRP A 316 24.03 -5.54 4.84
C TRP A 316 25.02 -4.50 4.32
N ARG A 317 24.71 -3.84 3.21
CA ARG A 317 25.43 -2.65 2.73
C ARG A 317 24.99 -1.38 3.46
N HIS A 318 23.82 -1.42 4.07
CA HIS A 318 23.16 -0.25 4.68
C HIS A 318 22.99 -0.40 6.19
N VAL A 319 22.91 -1.62 6.68
CA VAL A 319 22.66 -1.99 8.07
C VAL A 319 23.85 -2.82 8.57
N ASP A 320 24.38 -2.49 9.74
CA ASP A 320 25.50 -3.22 10.34
C ASP A 320 24.96 -4.35 11.24
N TYR A 321 23.82 -4.12 11.92
CA TYR A 321 23.19 -5.13 12.77
C TYR A 321 21.67 -4.94 12.90
N LEU A 322 20.99 -6.03 13.25
CA LEU A 322 19.59 -6.06 13.65
C LEU A 322 19.50 -6.73 15.03
N ASP A 323 18.89 -6.04 15.98
CA ASP A 323 18.57 -6.60 17.29
C ASP A 323 17.07 -6.99 17.31
N PHE A 324 16.77 -8.18 17.81
CA PHE A 324 15.40 -8.66 18.00
C PHE A 324 15.16 -9.00 19.46
N THR A 325 14.24 -8.31 20.09
CA THR A 325 13.75 -8.62 21.44
C THR A 325 12.45 -9.40 21.30
N VAL A 326 12.48 -10.68 21.69
CA VAL A 326 11.35 -11.62 21.60
C VAL A 326 11.28 -12.40 22.92
N GLY A 327 10.12 -12.44 23.57
CA GLY A 327 9.96 -13.06 24.88
C GLY A 327 10.88 -12.47 25.95
N GLY A 328 11.18 -11.17 25.86
CA GLY A 328 12.08 -10.49 26.79
C GLY A 328 13.58 -10.75 26.54
N VAL A 329 13.95 -11.58 25.56
CA VAL A 329 15.35 -11.90 25.22
C VAL A 329 15.76 -11.17 23.95
N THR A 330 16.84 -10.38 24.02
CA THR A 330 17.41 -9.69 22.85
C THR A 330 18.52 -10.55 22.23
N ARG A 331 18.39 -10.80 20.93
CA ARG A 331 19.40 -11.49 20.13
C ARG A 331 19.80 -10.64 18.92
N ARG A 332 21.09 -10.63 18.59
CA ARG A 332 21.65 -9.83 17.49
C ARG A 332 21.94 -10.66 16.26
N ILE A 333 21.63 -10.09 15.09
CA ILE A 333 22.09 -10.54 13.77
C ILE A 333 23.06 -9.48 13.24
N ALA A 334 24.27 -9.87 12.88
CA ALA A 334 25.27 -9.02 12.26
C ALA A 334 26.12 -9.86 11.30
N VAL A 335 26.64 -9.23 10.24
CA VAL A 335 27.62 -9.87 9.35
C VAL A 335 29.02 -9.74 9.91
N ASP A 336 29.36 -8.55 10.39
CA ASP A 336 30.62 -8.28 11.08
C ASP A 336 30.34 -7.79 12.52
N PRO A 337 30.59 -8.61 13.53
CA PRO A 337 30.35 -8.22 14.94
C PRO A 337 31.15 -7.00 15.41
N ALA A 338 32.23 -6.63 14.72
CA ALA A 338 33.03 -5.44 15.05
C ALA A 338 32.38 -4.13 14.56
N THR A 339 31.37 -4.20 13.71
CA THR A 339 30.68 -3.03 13.14
C THR A 339 29.32 -2.87 13.82
N ASP A 340 29.12 -1.77 14.54
CA ASP A 340 27.87 -1.51 15.27
C ASP A 340 27.37 -0.06 15.16
N ARG A 341 27.64 0.62 14.05
CA ARG A 341 27.30 2.03 13.86
C ARG A 341 25.85 2.25 13.45
N ARG A 342 25.30 1.37 12.58
CA ARG A 342 23.97 1.50 12.00
C ARG A 342 23.15 0.26 12.29
N GLY A 343 22.09 0.41 13.03
CA GLY A 343 21.27 -0.73 13.40
C GLY A 343 19.83 -0.39 13.63
N ILE A 344 19.01 -1.44 13.74
CA ILE A 344 17.62 -1.36 14.15
C ILE A 344 17.38 -2.35 15.26
N ALA A 345 16.75 -1.91 16.36
CA ALA A 345 16.28 -2.81 17.40
C ALA A 345 14.75 -2.97 17.27
N PHE A 346 14.32 -4.19 17.02
CA PHE A 346 12.93 -4.58 16.92
C PHE A 346 12.48 -5.27 18.20
N GLN A 347 11.22 -4.98 18.61
CA GLN A 347 10.52 -5.78 19.60
C GLN A 347 9.23 -6.30 18.94
N ALA A 348 9.06 -7.61 18.91
CA ALA A 348 7.96 -8.27 18.23
C ALA A 348 7.58 -9.60 18.89
N PRO A 349 6.35 -10.10 18.76
CA PRO A 349 5.96 -11.41 19.24
C PRO A 349 6.55 -12.52 18.36
N ALA A 350 6.90 -13.63 18.98
CA ALA A 350 7.61 -14.76 18.36
C ALA A 350 6.85 -15.35 17.15
N HIS A 351 5.58 -15.68 17.33
CA HIS A 351 4.80 -16.37 16.32
C HIS A 351 4.65 -15.54 15.02
N SER A 352 4.21 -14.28 15.12
CA SER A 352 4.07 -13.41 13.96
C SER A 352 5.39 -13.13 13.26
N LEU A 353 6.48 -12.89 14.03
CA LEU A 353 7.81 -12.66 13.45
C LEU A 353 8.30 -13.90 12.67
N LEU A 354 8.19 -15.07 13.25
CA LEU A 354 8.60 -16.32 12.61
C LEU A 354 7.77 -16.61 11.35
N ARG A 355 6.46 -16.37 11.41
CA ARG A 355 5.56 -16.52 10.28
C ARG A 355 5.89 -15.54 9.15
N ALA A 356 6.16 -14.26 9.45
CA ALA A 356 6.58 -13.25 8.46
C ALA A 356 7.88 -13.67 7.76
N VAL A 357 8.84 -14.18 8.51
CA VAL A 357 10.12 -14.69 8.00
C VAL A 357 9.92 -15.91 7.10
N ARG A 358 9.11 -16.90 7.52
CA ARG A 358 8.81 -18.12 6.74
C ARG A 358 8.06 -17.82 5.44
N LEU A 359 7.18 -16.84 5.47
CA LEU A 359 6.46 -16.35 4.27
C LEU A 359 7.34 -15.46 3.38
N GLY A 360 8.44 -14.92 3.90
CA GLY A 360 9.31 -14.00 3.17
C GLY A 360 8.81 -12.55 3.11
N PHE A 361 7.78 -12.19 3.89
CA PHE A 361 7.13 -10.88 3.87
C PHE A 361 7.25 -10.18 5.23
N PHE A 362 8.47 -9.74 5.56
CA PHE A 362 8.74 -9.08 6.83
C PHE A 362 8.01 -7.72 6.99
N ASP A 363 7.72 -7.03 5.90
CA ASP A 363 6.99 -5.76 5.90
C ASP A 363 5.55 -5.89 6.43
N THR A 364 4.92 -7.05 6.28
CA THR A 364 3.56 -7.28 6.80
C THR A 364 3.47 -7.13 8.32
N ILE A 365 4.53 -7.42 9.05
CA ILE A 365 4.57 -7.21 10.50
C ILE A 365 4.79 -5.72 10.84
N LEU A 366 5.53 -4.98 10.00
CA LEU A 366 5.70 -3.54 10.13
C LEU A 366 4.39 -2.79 9.87
N ILE A 367 3.65 -3.17 8.84
CA ILE A 367 2.36 -2.57 8.47
C ILE A 367 1.29 -2.86 9.54
N GLY A 368 1.38 -3.99 10.21
CA GLY A 368 0.46 -4.40 11.27
C GLY A 368 0.48 -3.53 12.53
N ASN A 369 1.53 -2.77 12.77
CA ASN A 369 1.68 -1.82 13.89
C ASN A 369 1.53 -2.39 15.31
N PHE A 370 1.85 -3.66 15.49
CA PHE A 370 1.91 -4.34 16.79
C PHE A 370 3.35 -4.65 17.24
N MET A 371 4.34 -4.09 16.57
CA MET A 371 5.76 -4.17 16.95
C MET A 371 6.33 -2.79 17.23
N THR A 372 7.59 -2.72 17.68
CA THR A 372 8.35 -1.48 17.77
C THR A 372 9.67 -1.57 17.04
N ALA A 373 10.19 -0.43 16.57
CA ALA A 373 11.47 -0.31 15.90
C ALA A 373 12.24 0.93 16.42
N GLU A 374 13.36 0.72 17.06
CA GLU A 374 14.29 1.78 17.46
C GLU A 374 15.40 1.89 16.42
N LEU A 375 15.53 3.07 15.81
CA LEU A 375 16.55 3.33 14.79
C LEU A 375 17.84 3.86 15.42
N ARG A 376 18.97 3.26 15.10
CA ARG A 376 20.28 3.66 15.61
C ARG A 376 21.17 4.12 14.44
N ASN A 377 21.33 5.44 14.29
CA ASN A 377 22.09 6.10 13.23
C ASN A 377 21.66 5.72 11.80
N MET A 378 20.38 5.44 11.59
CA MET A 378 19.82 5.14 10.28
C MET A 378 18.34 5.52 10.19
N THR A 379 17.74 5.30 9.02
CA THR A 379 16.31 5.50 8.74
C THR A 379 15.74 4.25 8.10
N LEU A 380 14.42 4.01 8.23
CA LEU A 380 13.76 2.92 7.50
C LEU A 380 13.85 3.13 5.99
N TYR A 381 13.64 4.34 5.52
CA TYR A 381 13.77 4.72 4.11
C TYR A 381 15.07 5.50 3.88
N PRO A 382 15.77 5.25 2.79
CA PRO A 382 15.51 4.25 1.74
C PRO A 382 16.19 2.90 1.99
N HIS A 383 16.75 2.65 3.17
CA HIS A 383 17.79 1.65 3.38
C HIS A 383 17.31 0.34 4.02
N PHE A 384 16.11 0.30 4.59
CA PHE A 384 15.57 -0.90 5.21
C PHE A 384 14.25 -1.34 4.57
N THR A 385 13.16 -0.59 4.76
CA THR A 385 11.82 -1.01 4.28
C THR A 385 11.80 -1.32 2.78
N PRO A 386 12.35 -0.49 1.86
CA PRO A 386 12.36 -0.85 0.45
C PRO A 386 13.14 -2.11 0.11
N ILE A 387 14.17 -2.44 0.89
CA ILE A 387 14.98 -3.64 0.67
C ILE A 387 14.24 -4.89 1.15
N VAL A 388 13.67 -4.87 2.35
CA VAL A 388 12.99 -6.05 2.91
C VAL A 388 11.61 -6.28 2.32
N ALA A 389 10.86 -5.21 1.99
CA ALA A 389 9.52 -5.27 1.43
C ALA A 389 9.56 -5.51 -0.09
N LYS A 390 10.04 -4.53 -0.83
CA LYS A 390 9.95 -4.50 -2.31
C LYS A 390 10.94 -5.45 -2.97
N LEU A 391 12.20 -5.42 -2.55
CA LEU A 391 13.23 -6.24 -3.17
C LEU A 391 13.17 -7.68 -2.65
N ALA A 392 13.44 -7.91 -1.38
CA ALA A 392 13.51 -9.28 -0.85
C ALA A 392 12.14 -9.95 -0.76
N GLY A 393 11.11 -9.24 -0.27
CA GLY A 393 9.75 -9.76 -0.13
C GLY A 393 9.06 -9.91 -1.49
N ALA A 394 8.57 -8.83 -2.04
CA ALA A 394 7.71 -8.88 -3.23
C ALA A 394 8.40 -9.32 -4.52
N SER A 395 9.70 -8.97 -4.73
CA SER A 395 10.42 -9.36 -5.96
C SER A 395 11.45 -10.47 -5.80
N GLY A 396 11.72 -10.92 -4.56
CA GLY A 396 12.71 -11.96 -4.27
C GLY A 396 14.15 -11.60 -4.61
N VAL A 397 14.43 -10.30 -4.80
CA VAL A 397 15.75 -9.75 -5.13
C VAL A 397 16.57 -9.59 -3.86
N LYS A 398 17.58 -10.42 -3.67
CA LYS A 398 18.40 -10.45 -2.45
C LYS A 398 19.86 -10.10 -2.67
N THR A 399 20.37 -10.31 -3.89
CA THR A 399 21.78 -10.13 -4.26
C THR A 399 21.99 -8.90 -5.14
N ALA A 400 23.23 -8.38 -5.15
CA ALA A 400 23.60 -7.27 -6.02
C ALA A 400 23.44 -7.58 -7.52
N ARG A 401 23.62 -8.85 -7.93
CA ARG A 401 23.44 -9.29 -9.32
C ARG A 401 21.96 -9.25 -9.70
N GLU A 402 21.08 -9.77 -8.85
CA GLU A 402 19.63 -9.75 -9.06
C GLU A 402 19.11 -8.32 -9.10
N TRP A 403 19.57 -7.47 -8.16
CA TRP A 403 19.20 -6.07 -8.12
C TRP A 403 19.54 -5.33 -9.42
N ARG A 404 20.72 -5.57 -10.01
CA ARG A 404 21.07 -4.97 -11.32
C ARG A 404 20.12 -5.42 -12.44
N ARG A 405 19.73 -6.71 -12.49
CA ARG A 405 18.76 -7.23 -13.45
C ARG A 405 17.37 -6.63 -13.25
N PHE A 406 16.94 -6.55 -12.01
CA PHE A 406 15.69 -5.93 -11.61
C PHE A 406 15.60 -4.47 -12.08
N ARG A 407 16.59 -3.65 -11.74
CA ARG A 407 16.65 -2.26 -12.18
C ARG A 407 16.68 -2.11 -13.70
N TRP A 408 17.43 -2.96 -14.39
CA TRP A 408 17.48 -2.96 -15.84
C TRP A 408 16.13 -3.26 -16.48
N ARG A 409 15.34 -4.18 -15.93
CA ARG A 409 13.98 -4.49 -16.41
C ARG A 409 13.09 -3.24 -16.39
N TYR A 410 13.02 -2.53 -15.28
CA TYR A 410 12.15 -1.35 -15.16
C TYR A 410 12.71 -0.14 -15.91
N PHE A 411 14.02 0.08 -15.90
CA PHE A 411 14.66 1.09 -16.72
C PHE A 411 14.37 0.87 -18.22
N SER A 412 14.55 -0.32 -18.74
CA SER A 412 14.36 -0.62 -20.18
C SER A 412 12.92 -0.44 -20.66
N ARG A 413 11.94 -0.59 -19.78
CA ARG A 413 10.51 -0.40 -20.11
C ARG A 413 10.11 1.07 -20.24
N ASN A 414 10.66 1.93 -19.40
CA ASN A 414 10.33 3.35 -19.34
C ASN A 414 11.55 4.18 -18.91
N PRO A 415 12.58 4.35 -19.77
CA PRO A 415 13.85 4.97 -19.38
C PRO A 415 13.68 6.39 -18.83
N LEU A 416 12.87 7.22 -19.50
CA LEU A 416 12.65 8.61 -19.10
C LEU A 416 11.88 8.70 -17.78
N GLY A 417 10.81 7.94 -17.64
CA GLY A 417 10.02 7.91 -16.41
C GLY A 417 10.81 7.34 -15.24
N TYR A 418 11.62 6.30 -15.47
CA TYR A 418 12.50 5.74 -14.47
C TYR A 418 13.51 6.76 -13.95
N LEU A 419 14.14 7.51 -14.85
CA LEU A 419 15.07 8.58 -14.49
C LEU A 419 14.35 9.73 -13.76
N GLU A 420 13.17 10.15 -14.23
CA GLU A 420 12.35 11.19 -13.57
C GLU A 420 12.01 10.77 -12.13
N TRP A 421 11.61 9.52 -11.92
CA TRP A 421 11.28 8.98 -10.61
C TRP A 421 12.50 9.00 -9.66
N HIS A 422 13.62 8.44 -10.10
CA HIS A 422 14.82 8.37 -9.27
C HIS A 422 15.50 9.72 -9.05
N LEU A 423 15.40 10.67 -9.99
CA LEU A 423 15.85 12.05 -9.77
C LEU A 423 14.94 12.79 -8.77
N GLY A 424 13.62 12.60 -8.85
CA GLY A 424 12.67 13.09 -7.85
C GLY A 424 12.97 12.57 -6.45
N ASP A 425 13.19 11.27 -6.34
CA ASP A 425 13.59 10.61 -5.10
C ASP A 425 14.94 11.14 -4.56
N TRP A 426 15.88 11.49 -5.43
CA TRP A 426 17.16 12.11 -5.08
C TRP A 426 16.99 13.55 -4.53
N THR A 427 16.12 14.34 -5.13
CA THR A 427 15.83 15.70 -4.65
C THR A 427 15.11 15.67 -3.31
N ASP A 428 14.17 14.74 -3.10
CA ASP A 428 13.47 14.55 -1.83
C ASP A 428 14.44 14.12 -0.72
N ARG A 429 15.37 13.19 -1.01
CA ARG A 429 16.44 12.80 -0.07
C ARG A 429 17.37 13.96 0.28
N ALA A 430 17.77 14.79 -0.69
CA ALA A 430 18.59 15.95 -0.43
C ALA A 430 17.87 16.96 0.47
N LEU A 431 16.56 17.12 0.27
CA LEU A 431 15.71 17.96 1.12
C LEU A 431 15.57 17.38 2.53
N ASP A 432 15.44 16.07 2.68
CA ASP A 432 15.37 15.42 3.99
C ASP A 432 16.69 15.52 4.75
N LEU A 433 17.82 15.35 4.09
CA LEU A 433 19.13 15.64 4.67
C LEU A 433 19.24 17.11 5.10
N ALA A 434 18.79 18.04 4.26
CA ALA A 434 18.76 19.46 4.61
C ALA A 434 17.84 19.75 5.81
N ARG A 435 16.72 19.04 5.95
CA ARG A 435 15.81 19.10 7.12
C ARG A 435 16.50 18.62 8.39
N VAL A 436 17.18 17.46 8.32
CA VAL A 436 17.95 16.93 9.47
C VAL A 436 19.05 17.90 9.91
N TRP A 437 19.74 18.54 8.95
CA TRP A 437 20.71 19.59 9.26
C TRP A 437 20.05 20.85 9.85
N ALA A 438 18.89 21.27 9.31
CA ALA A 438 18.14 22.40 9.83
C ALA A 438 17.62 22.16 11.27
N ASP A 439 17.26 20.91 11.59
CA ASP A 439 16.88 20.51 12.96
C ASP A 439 18.05 20.61 13.91
N ARG A 440 19.21 20.10 13.52
CA ARG A 440 20.45 20.23 14.33
C ARG A 440 20.88 21.68 14.57
N LEU A 441 20.57 22.59 13.64
CA LEU A 441 20.89 24.00 13.72
C LEU A 441 19.75 24.86 14.32
N HIS A 442 18.64 24.25 14.78
CA HIS A 442 17.46 24.94 15.35
C HIS A 442 16.79 25.97 14.42
N VAL A 443 17.00 25.86 13.09
CA VAL A 443 16.43 26.79 12.07
C VAL A 443 15.22 26.21 11.32
N LYS A 444 14.56 25.20 11.87
CA LYS A 444 13.43 24.48 11.26
C LYS A 444 12.23 25.38 10.93
N GLY A 445 11.90 26.30 11.83
CA GLY A 445 10.74 27.20 11.67
C GLY A 445 10.81 28.08 10.42
N PRO A 446 11.87 28.88 10.23
CA PRO A 446 12.04 29.75 9.08
C PRO A 446 12.12 29.00 7.74
N LEU A 447 12.79 27.85 7.69
CA LEU A 447 12.92 27.05 6.48
C LEU A 447 11.59 26.38 6.07
N LYS A 448 10.77 25.93 7.02
CA LYS A 448 9.43 25.39 6.74
C LYS A 448 8.52 26.45 6.11
N VAL A 449 8.60 27.69 6.56
CA VAL A 449 7.85 28.83 6.01
C VAL A 449 8.36 29.19 4.60
N ALA A 450 9.67 29.24 4.38
CA ALA A 450 10.25 29.53 3.07
C ALA A 450 9.92 28.42 2.05
N TYR A 451 9.98 27.16 2.44
CA TYR A 451 9.64 26.01 1.58
C TYR A 451 8.16 26.00 1.19
N ARG A 452 7.25 26.29 2.13
CA ARG A 452 5.81 26.42 1.83
C ARG A 452 5.55 27.56 0.86
N ARG A 453 6.19 28.73 1.05
CA ARG A 453 6.10 29.86 0.11
C ARG A 453 6.61 29.51 -1.30
N PHE A 454 7.72 28.78 -1.38
CA PHE A 454 8.26 28.32 -2.66
C PHE A 454 7.31 27.37 -3.40
N LEU A 455 6.56 26.53 -2.67
CA LEU A 455 5.55 25.63 -3.23
C LEU A 455 4.20 26.30 -3.52
N GLY A 456 4.05 27.62 -3.28
CA GLY A 456 2.82 28.36 -3.52
C GLY A 456 1.71 28.07 -2.50
N ASP A 457 2.07 27.65 -1.30
CA ASP A 457 1.12 27.37 -0.21
C ASP A 457 0.83 28.68 0.56
N PRO A 458 -0.44 29.12 0.72
CA PRO A 458 -0.74 30.28 1.54
C PRO A 458 -0.42 29.96 2.99
N VAL A 459 0.57 30.68 3.52
CA VAL A 459 0.92 30.65 4.95
C VAL A 459 -0.24 31.25 5.74
N ARG A 460 -1.00 30.41 6.44
CA ARG A 460 -1.86 30.82 7.56
C ARG A 460 -1.22 30.44 8.88
#